data_ba44a6181227963bafeaaa79bd0a5541
#
_entry.id   ba44a6181227963bafeaaa79bd0a5541
#
_cell.length_a   1.000
_cell.length_b   1.000
_cell.length_c   1.000
_cell.angle_alpha   90.00
_cell.angle_beta   90.00
_cell.angle_gamma   90.00
#
_symmetry.space_group_name_H-M   'P 1'
#
loop_
_entity.id
_entity.type
_entity.pdbx_description
1 polymer ?
#
loop_
_entity_poly.entity_id
_entity_poly.type
_entity_poly.pdbx_seq_one_letter_code
_entity_poly.pdbx_strand_id
1 'polypeptide(L)'
;MKFCISSRQEKEYLLKADQIKVEYRDRDIIYDYIELYPNKTIILHLPKEEVDLELIKSFSEKIDLICSLDNLYYAYKLKELNIKFFYSYPVSSYFELQGLKELGVCYAYIGMPLFFDLPNVIKIGVPLRAVPNVAYEAYIPRDSGICGQWIRPEDVEIYEKYIDVFEFHTEGLPQERALYRIYAEQKHWPGEMGDIITNFGESDCLNRLVYEDIAQIRISCKQKCQAGHPCDLCRKSVKFGDLVRRYAEAKKEKDLN
;
A
#
# COMPACT_ATOMS: atom_id res chain seq x y z
N MET A 1 13.73 -0.83 -7.24
CA MET A 1 12.58 -0.70 -6.30
C MET A 1 12.67 0.63 -5.57
N LYS A 2 11.54 1.32 -5.40
CA LYS A 2 11.48 2.57 -4.63
C LYS A 2 10.53 2.40 -3.45
N PHE A 3 10.89 2.99 -2.31
CA PHE A 3 10.08 3.01 -1.10
C PHE A 3 9.59 4.41 -0.77
N CYS A 4 8.32 4.52 -0.39
CA CYS A 4 7.70 5.72 0.13
C CYS A 4 7.28 5.50 1.59
N ILE A 5 7.71 6.39 2.48
CA ILE A 5 7.38 6.33 3.91
C ILE A 5 6.82 7.66 4.41
N SER A 6 6.05 7.62 5.50
CA SER A 6 5.53 8.84 6.14
C SER A 6 6.64 9.70 6.73
N SER A 7 6.50 11.01 6.65
CA SER A 7 7.37 12.01 7.31
C SER A 7 7.44 11.86 8.84
N ARG A 8 6.51 11.14 9.44
CA ARG A 8 6.46 10.88 10.89
C ARG A 8 7.39 9.76 11.33
N GLN A 9 8.06 9.10 10.38
CA GLN A 9 9.03 8.06 10.69
C GLN A 9 10.35 8.64 11.23
N GLU A 10 11.13 7.79 11.87
CA GLU A 10 12.45 8.16 12.40
C GLU A 10 13.39 8.63 11.28
N LYS A 11 14.27 9.60 11.60
CA LYS A 11 15.20 10.20 10.63
C LYS A 11 16.04 9.17 9.87
N GLU A 12 16.42 8.08 10.53
CA GLU A 12 17.19 7.01 9.90
C GLU A 12 16.45 6.38 8.70
N TYR A 13 15.14 6.19 8.81
CA TYR A 13 14.33 5.62 7.73
C TYR A 13 14.05 6.65 6.63
N LEU A 14 13.87 7.93 7.00
CA LEU A 14 13.72 9.00 6.01
C LEU A 14 14.97 9.12 5.11
N LEU A 15 16.15 8.92 5.67
CA LEU A 15 17.41 8.92 4.88
C LEU A 15 17.46 7.76 3.88
N LYS A 16 16.90 6.60 4.21
CA LYS A 16 16.94 5.38 3.37
C LYS A 16 15.83 5.33 2.32
N ALA A 17 14.68 5.92 2.59
CA ALA A 17 13.55 5.93 1.66
C ALA A 17 13.84 6.78 0.41
N ASP A 18 13.20 6.44 -0.71
CA ASP A 18 13.30 7.21 -1.95
C ASP A 18 12.34 8.40 -1.96
N GLN A 19 11.19 8.20 -1.32
CA GLN A 19 10.12 9.17 -1.26
C GLN A 19 9.64 9.35 0.19
N ILE A 20 9.28 10.59 0.55
CA ILE A 20 8.78 10.94 1.88
C ILE A 20 7.39 11.55 1.72
N LYS A 21 6.37 10.94 2.33
CA LYS A 21 5.00 11.43 2.31
C LYS A 21 4.77 12.41 3.46
N VAL A 22 4.25 13.58 3.12
CA VAL A 22 3.91 14.68 4.04
C VAL A 22 2.42 15.00 3.88
N GLU A 23 1.70 15.10 4.99
CA GLU A 23 0.33 15.61 4.98
C GLU A 23 0.32 17.14 4.79
N TYR A 24 -0.64 17.67 4.03
CA TYR A 24 -0.72 19.12 3.77
C TYR A 24 -0.77 19.98 5.03
N ARG A 25 -1.40 19.48 6.10
CA ARG A 25 -1.44 20.16 7.41
C ARG A 25 -0.05 20.33 8.05
N ASP A 26 0.86 19.42 7.73
CA ASP A 26 2.23 19.38 8.25
C ASP A 26 3.24 19.96 7.23
N ARG A 27 2.77 20.67 6.20
CA ARG A 27 3.54 21.13 5.03
C ARG A 27 4.74 22.01 5.36
N ASP A 28 4.74 22.68 6.49
CA ASP A 28 5.83 23.57 6.88
C ASP A 28 7.15 22.78 7.07
N ILE A 29 7.08 21.49 7.39
CA ILE A 29 8.24 20.61 7.45
C ILE A 29 8.98 20.48 6.10
N ILE A 30 8.33 20.80 4.99
CA ILE A 30 8.93 20.75 3.65
C ILE A 30 10.10 21.74 3.53
N TYR A 31 10.05 22.88 4.25
CA TYR A 31 11.18 23.81 4.26
C TYR A 31 12.44 23.16 4.84
N ASP A 32 12.30 22.39 5.91
CA ASP A 32 13.42 21.63 6.48
C ASP A 32 13.89 20.52 5.53
N TYR A 33 12.95 19.88 4.81
CA TYR A 33 13.28 18.77 3.89
C TYR A 33 13.98 19.22 2.62
N ILE A 34 13.76 20.45 2.14
CA ILE A 34 14.51 21.04 1.03
C ILE A 34 16.01 21.08 1.39
N GLU A 35 16.35 21.37 2.64
CA GLU A 35 17.73 21.43 3.11
C GLU A 35 18.29 20.04 3.48
N LEU A 36 17.51 19.25 4.22
CA LEU A 36 17.98 17.98 4.78
C LEU A 36 17.99 16.83 3.78
N TYR A 37 17.08 16.86 2.80
CA TYR A 37 16.84 15.75 1.85
C TYR A 37 16.70 16.23 0.39
N PRO A 38 17.67 17.01 -0.16
CA PRO A 38 17.53 17.66 -1.48
C PRO A 38 17.36 16.68 -2.65
N ASN A 39 17.76 15.42 -2.46
CA ASN A 39 17.69 14.37 -3.49
C ASN A 39 16.49 13.44 -3.32
N LYS A 40 15.57 13.74 -2.40
CA LYS A 40 14.36 12.93 -2.18
C LYS A 40 13.17 13.52 -2.92
N THR A 41 12.27 12.65 -3.35
CA THR A 41 10.97 13.07 -3.83
C THR A 41 10.03 13.27 -2.64
N ILE A 42 9.42 14.42 -2.52
CA ILE A 42 8.38 14.68 -1.51
C ILE A 42 7.01 14.40 -2.11
N ILE A 43 6.24 13.56 -1.45
CA ILE A 43 4.83 13.31 -1.75
C ILE A 43 4.00 14.18 -0.84
N LEU A 44 3.39 15.25 -1.35
CA LEU A 44 2.49 16.10 -0.57
C LEU A 44 1.06 15.62 -0.74
N HIS A 45 0.48 15.07 0.32
CA HIS A 45 -0.90 14.62 0.32
C HIS A 45 -1.86 15.79 0.51
N LEU A 46 -2.66 16.08 -0.51
CA LEU A 46 -3.60 17.19 -0.53
C LEU A 46 -4.97 16.74 -0.01
N PRO A 47 -5.55 17.47 0.94
CA PRO A 47 -6.88 17.19 1.46
C PRO A 47 -7.97 17.53 0.43
N LYS A 48 -9.23 17.26 0.81
CA LYS A 48 -10.40 17.66 0.00
C LYS A 48 -10.73 19.15 0.12
N GLU A 49 -10.23 19.76 1.19
CA GLU A 49 -10.40 21.19 1.49
C GLU A 49 -9.54 22.07 0.58
N GLU A 50 -9.71 23.37 0.70
CA GLU A 50 -8.94 24.35 -0.06
C GLU A 50 -7.45 24.31 0.30
N VAL A 51 -6.61 24.38 -0.73
CA VAL A 51 -5.15 24.40 -0.59
C VAL A 51 -4.56 25.63 -1.28
N ASP A 52 -3.45 26.13 -0.76
CA ASP A 52 -2.67 27.22 -1.36
C ASP A 52 -1.79 26.67 -2.50
N LEU A 53 -2.23 26.87 -3.74
CA LEU A 53 -1.52 26.39 -4.92
C LEU A 53 -0.23 27.18 -5.21
N GLU A 54 -0.14 28.46 -4.82
CA GLU A 54 1.09 29.25 -4.99
C GLU A 54 2.19 28.74 -4.05
N LEU A 55 1.81 28.39 -2.82
CA LEU A 55 2.73 27.74 -1.89
C LEU A 55 3.24 26.39 -2.44
N ILE A 56 2.32 25.55 -2.96
CA ILE A 56 2.68 24.26 -3.54
C ILE A 56 3.64 24.45 -4.71
N LYS A 57 3.38 25.44 -5.57
CA LYS A 57 4.28 25.79 -6.68
C LYS A 57 5.66 26.19 -6.17
N SER A 58 5.72 27.05 -5.14
CA SER A 58 6.99 27.46 -4.55
C SER A 58 7.84 26.30 -4.01
N PHE A 59 7.20 25.24 -3.48
CA PHE A 59 7.89 24.01 -3.10
C PHE A 59 8.40 23.24 -4.32
N SER A 60 7.57 23.12 -5.37
CA SER A 60 7.94 22.36 -6.57
C SER A 60 9.12 22.95 -7.35
N GLU A 61 9.40 24.23 -7.16
CA GLU A 61 10.56 24.91 -7.74
C GLU A 61 11.87 24.60 -6.98
N LYS A 62 11.78 24.07 -5.75
CA LYS A 62 12.93 23.85 -4.87
C LYS A 62 13.24 22.38 -4.62
N ILE A 63 12.26 21.50 -4.78
CA ILE A 63 12.40 20.05 -4.52
C ILE A 63 11.58 19.25 -5.52
N ASP A 64 11.95 17.98 -5.78
CA ASP A 64 11.08 17.08 -6.56
C ASP A 64 9.80 16.79 -5.79
N LEU A 65 8.73 17.50 -6.14
CA LEU A 65 7.43 17.45 -5.50
C LEU A 65 6.42 16.69 -6.36
N ILE A 66 5.67 15.80 -5.73
CA ILE A 66 4.51 15.13 -6.33
C ILE A 66 3.32 15.29 -5.40
N CYS A 67 2.17 15.67 -5.93
CA CYS A 67 0.95 15.80 -5.13
C CYS A 67 0.12 14.51 -5.18
N SER A 68 -0.26 13.99 -4.02
CA SER A 68 -1.21 12.89 -3.86
C SER A 68 -2.60 13.47 -3.60
N LEU A 69 -3.61 13.11 -4.40
CA LEU A 69 -4.91 13.77 -4.43
C LEU A 69 -6.03 12.86 -3.93
N ASP A 70 -6.78 13.30 -2.93
CA ASP A 70 -8.06 12.70 -2.57
C ASP A 70 -9.21 13.15 -3.47
N ASN A 71 -9.05 14.30 -4.14
CA ASN A 71 -10.02 14.85 -5.04
C ASN A 71 -9.37 15.30 -6.36
N LEU A 72 -9.86 14.76 -7.47
CA LEU A 72 -9.36 15.10 -8.80
C LEU A 72 -9.63 16.54 -9.25
N TYR A 73 -10.38 17.32 -8.46
CA TYR A 73 -10.59 18.75 -8.73
C TYR A 73 -9.29 19.53 -8.92
N TYR A 74 -8.24 19.19 -8.16
CA TYR A 74 -6.94 19.85 -8.27
C TYR A 74 -6.10 19.38 -9.46
N ALA A 75 -6.43 18.25 -10.08
CA ALA A 75 -5.62 17.65 -11.14
C ALA A 75 -5.35 18.62 -12.30
N TYR A 76 -6.38 19.32 -12.76
CA TYR A 76 -6.23 20.27 -13.86
C TYR A 76 -5.37 21.49 -13.48
N LYS A 77 -5.55 22.02 -12.27
CA LYS A 77 -4.78 23.15 -11.77
C LYS A 77 -3.29 22.78 -11.59
N LEU A 78 -3.00 21.60 -11.04
CA LEU A 78 -1.62 21.14 -10.91
C LEU A 78 -0.97 20.87 -12.26
N LYS A 79 -1.73 20.37 -13.23
CA LYS A 79 -1.27 20.19 -14.60
C LYS A 79 -0.90 21.53 -15.26
N GLU A 80 -1.70 22.57 -15.10
CA GLU A 80 -1.42 23.93 -15.56
C GLU A 80 -0.12 24.49 -14.93
N LEU A 81 0.11 24.17 -13.66
CA LEU A 81 1.34 24.55 -12.93
C LEU A 81 2.52 23.63 -13.22
N ASN A 82 2.36 22.62 -14.08
CA ASN A 82 3.37 21.60 -14.40
C ASN A 82 3.87 20.82 -13.17
N ILE A 83 2.99 20.60 -12.18
CA ILE A 83 3.28 19.83 -10.98
C ILE A 83 2.80 18.42 -11.17
N LYS A 84 3.65 17.43 -10.87
CA LYS A 84 3.31 16.00 -10.93
C LYS A 84 2.26 15.66 -9.87
N PHE A 85 1.32 14.78 -10.20
CA PHE A 85 0.30 14.33 -9.26
C PHE A 85 -0.16 12.90 -9.55
N PHE A 86 -0.81 12.30 -8.56
CA PHE A 86 -1.52 11.03 -8.69
C PHE A 86 -2.74 11.00 -7.75
N TYR A 87 -3.66 10.07 -8.02
CA TYR A 87 -4.85 9.85 -7.21
C TYR A 87 -4.57 8.89 -6.06
N SER A 88 -4.95 9.25 -4.82
CA SER A 88 -4.57 8.52 -3.61
C SER A 88 -5.37 7.24 -3.35
N TYR A 89 -6.43 6.97 -4.12
CA TYR A 89 -7.24 5.77 -3.95
C TYR A 89 -6.86 4.67 -4.93
N PRO A 90 -7.01 3.39 -4.50
CA PRO A 90 -6.73 2.26 -5.36
C PRO A 90 -7.65 2.18 -6.57
N VAL A 91 -7.08 1.95 -7.74
CA VAL A 91 -7.78 1.77 -9.01
C VAL A 91 -8.18 0.30 -9.15
N SER A 92 -9.43 0.04 -9.47
CA SER A 92 -10.01 -1.32 -9.51
C SER A 92 -10.39 -1.79 -10.91
N SER A 93 -10.33 -0.94 -11.92
CA SER A 93 -10.69 -1.29 -13.30
C SER A 93 -9.72 -0.73 -14.33
N TYR A 94 -9.62 -1.40 -15.48
CA TYR A 94 -8.86 -0.92 -16.63
C TYR A 94 -9.36 0.43 -17.15
N PHE A 95 -10.67 0.65 -17.07
CA PHE A 95 -11.29 1.90 -17.50
C PHE A 95 -10.83 3.07 -16.64
N GLU A 96 -10.83 2.92 -15.30
CA GLU A 96 -10.32 3.94 -14.38
C GLU A 96 -8.83 4.20 -14.63
N LEU A 97 -8.04 3.16 -14.79
CA LEU A 97 -6.60 3.29 -15.04
C LEU A 97 -6.32 4.03 -16.35
N GLN A 98 -7.09 3.75 -17.41
CA GLN A 98 -6.98 4.46 -18.67
C GLN A 98 -7.37 5.93 -18.52
N GLY A 99 -8.44 6.24 -17.79
CA GLY A 99 -8.87 7.62 -17.51
C GLY A 99 -7.79 8.40 -16.72
N LEU A 100 -7.15 7.78 -15.75
CA LEU A 100 -6.04 8.39 -15.01
C LEU A 100 -4.82 8.64 -15.91
N LYS A 101 -4.52 7.72 -16.84
CA LYS A 101 -3.47 7.93 -17.85
C LYS A 101 -3.75 9.17 -18.71
N GLU A 102 -4.97 9.30 -19.22
CA GLU A 102 -5.39 10.45 -20.06
C GLU A 102 -5.35 11.76 -19.28
N LEU A 103 -5.68 11.71 -17.98
CA LEU A 103 -5.54 12.84 -17.08
C LEU A 103 -4.06 13.27 -16.89
N GLY A 104 -3.12 12.34 -17.08
CA GLY A 104 -1.68 12.59 -17.00
C GLY A 104 -1.10 12.37 -15.60
N VAL A 105 -1.64 11.43 -14.84
CA VAL A 105 -1.06 11.06 -13.53
C VAL A 105 0.33 10.46 -13.69
N CYS A 106 1.21 10.71 -12.73
CA CYS A 106 2.56 10.14 -12.71
C CYS A 106 2.63 8.74 -12.09
N TYR A 107 1.62 8.37 -11.28
CA TYR A 107 1.45 7.04 -10.69
C TYR A 107 -0.03 6.70 -10.59
N ALA A 108 -0.34 5.39 -10.50
CA ALA A 108 -1.63 4.89 -10.08
C ALA A 108 -1.47 3.87 -8.94
N TYR A 109 -2.25 4.03 -7.86
CA TYR A 109 -2.39 2.96 -6.88
C TYR A 109 -3.16 1.81 -7.48
N ILE A 110 -2.55 0.62 -7.41
CA ILE A 110 -3.20 -0.58 -7.90
C ILE A 110 -4.03 -1.23 -6.81
N GLY A 111 -5.29 -1.50 -7.12
CA GLY A 111 -6.23 -2.17 -6.25
C GLY A 111 -6.65 -3.54 -6.76
N MET A 112 -7.41 -4.26 -5.96
CA MET A 112 -8.14 -5.45 -6.39
C MET A 112 -9.20 -5.04 -7.43
N PRO A 113 -9.46 -5.72 -8.51
CA PRO A 113 -8.85 -6.98 -8.96
C PRO A 113 -7.60 -6.83 -9.84
N LEU A 114 -7.23 -5.62 -10.24
CA LEU A 114 -6.11 -5.38 -11.17
C LEU A 114 -4.77 -5.90 -10.63
N PHE A 115 -4.62 -5.94 -9.31
CA PHE A 115 -3.44 -6.50 -8.65
C PHE A 115 -3.13 -7.95 -9.06
N PHE A 116 -4.13 -8.72 -9.51
CA PHE A 116 -3.93 -10.09 -9.98
C PHE A 116 -3.64 -10.20 -11.47
N ASP A 117 -3.70 -9.08 -12.19
CA ASP A 117 -3.44 -9.05 -13.63
C ASP A 117 -2.32 -8.06 -14.02
N LEU A 118 -1.37 -7.86 -13.12
CA LEU A 118 -0.24 -6.94 -13.31
C LEU A 118 0.47 -7.05 -14.66
N PRO A 119 0.70 -8.27 -15.25
CA PRO A 119 1.32 -8.38 -16.56
C PRO A 119 0.54 -7.68 -17.69
N ASN A 120 -0.78 -7.51 -17.55
CA ASN A 120 -1.59 -6.76 -18.52
C ASN A 120 -1.72 -5.30 -18.11
N VAL A 121 -1.83 -5.03 -16.83
CA VAL A 121 -1.94 -3.67 -16.28
C VAL A 121 -0.76 -2.79 -16.68
N ILE A 122 0.47 -3.29 -16.60
CA ILE A 122 1.68 -2.52 -16.99
C ILE A 122 1.70 -2.11 -18.46
N LYS A 123 0.98 -2.84 -19.35
CA LYS A 123 0.87 -2.50 -20.77
C LYS A 123 0.13 -1.19 -21.03
N ILE A 124 -0.64 -0.71 -20.06
CA ILE A 124 -1.29 0.60 -20.13
C ILE A 124 -0.24 1.72 -20.06
N GLY A 125 0.90 1.48 -19.41
CA GLY A 125 2.03 2.41 -19.38
C GLY A 125 1.87 3.54 -18.37
N VAL A 126 1.15 3.31 -17.27
CA VAL A 126 1.14 4.17 -16.08
C VAL A 126 2.02 3.51 -15.02
N PRO A 127 3.00 4.20 -14.44
CA PRO A 127 3.78 3.68 -13.32
C PRO A 127 2.88 3.33 -12.12
N LEU A 128 3.15 2.20 -11.47
CA LEU A 128 2.27 1.65 -10.44
C LEU A 128 2.82 1.86 -9.03
N ARG A 129 1.91 2.17 -8.10
CA ARG A 129 2.14 2.15 -6.65
C ARG A 129 1.32 1.05 -6.00
N ALA A 130 1.86 0.46 -4.95
CA ALA A 130 1.12 -0.47 -4.11
C ALA A 130 1.44 -0.25 -2.64
N VAL A 131 0.49 -0.61 -1.77
CA VAL A 131 0.67 -0.65 -0.33
C VAL A 131 0.79 -2.12 0.07
N PRO A 132 2.01 -2.63 0.28
CA PRO A 132 2.24 -4.06 0.46
C PRO A 132 1.73 -4.58 1.80
N ASN A 133 1.52 -3.70 2.76
CA ASN A 133 1.19 -4.05 4.14
C ASN A 133 -0.22 -3.63 4.57
N VAL A 134 -1.14 -3.50 3.63
CA VAL A 134 -2.56 -3.24 3.90
C VAL A 134 -3.41 -4.33 3.29
N ALA A 135 -4.18 -5.01 4.13
CA ALA A 135 -5.22 -5.92 3.68
C ALA A 135 -6.46 -5.09 3.34
N TYR A 136 -6.63 -4.68 2.08
CA TYR A 136 -7.88 -4.07 1.66
C TYR A 136 -8.98 -5.11 1.65
N GLU A 137 -10.06 -4.85 2.36
CA GLU A 137 -11.32 -5.59 2.27
C GLU A 137 -11.99 -5.30 0.92
N ALA A 138 -11.51 -5.92 -0.16
CA ALA A 138 -12.23 -5.86 -1.40
C ALA A 138 -13.23 -7.01 -1.46
N TYR A 139 -14.53 -6.73 -1.30
CA TYR A 139 -15.68 -7.57 -1.72
C TYR A 139 -15.62 -9.07 -1.39
N ILE A 140 -14.72 -9.51 -0.54
CA ILE A 140 -14.65 -10.89 -0.08
C ILE A 140 -15.34 -10.94 1.28
N PRO A 141 -16.22 -11.91 1.52
CA PRO A 141 -16.87 -12.05 2.83
C PRO A 141 -15.83 -11.99 3.94
N ARG A 142 -16.17 -11.35 5.06
CA ARG A 142 -15.33 -11.06 6.25
C ARG A 142 -14.42 -12.20 6.76
N ASP A 143 -14.58 -13.39 6.21
CA ASP A 143 -13.86 -14.60 6.60
C ASP A 143 -12.57 -14.87 5.80
N SER A 144 -12.15 -13.99 4.89
CA SER A 144 -11.08 -14.28 3.95
C SER A 144 -9.97 -13.22 3.83
N GLY A 145 -9.60 -12.55 4.92
CA GLY A 145 -8.47 -11.62 4.99
C GLY A 145 -7.15 -12.18 4.40
N ILE A 146 -7.07 -13.49 4.26
CA ILE A 146 -5.98 -14.23 3.62
C ILE A 146 -5.83 -13.87 2.13
N CYS A 147 -6.91 -13.50 1.45
CA CYS A 147 -6.93 -13.22 0.00
C CYS A 147 -6.69 -11.76 -0.36
N GLY A 148 -6.31 -10.90 0.59
CA GLY A 148 -6.00 -9.50 0.35
C GLY A 148 -4.83 -9.28 -0.62
N GLN A 149 -4.70 -8.05 -1.09
CA GLN A 149 -3.61 -7.65 -2.02
C GLN A 149 -2.27 -7.36 -1.32
N TRP A 150 -2.13 -7.70 -0.04
CA TRP A 150 -0.88 -7.51 0.68
C TRP A 150 0.25 -8.39 0.09
N ILE A 151 1.46 -7.90 0.15
CA ILE A 151 2.66 -8.56 -0.37
C ILE A 151 3.53 -8.94 0.83
N ARG A 152 4.01 -10.18 0.87
CA ARG A 152 4.97 -10.59 1.89
C ARG A 152 6.31 -9.90 1.65
N PRO A 153 7.11 -9.60 2.71
CA PRO A 153 8.44 -9.05 2.54
C PRO A 153 9.31 -9.86 1.57
N GLU A 154 9.30 -11.19 1.67
CA GLU A 154 10.07 -12.09 0.81
C GLU A 154 9.54 -12.19 -0.63
N ASP A 155 8.31 -11.75 -0.90
CA ASP A 155 7.73 -11.76 -2.24
C ASP A 155 7.92 -10.42 -2.99
N VAL A 156 8.45 -9.39 -2.34
CA VAL A 156 8.61 -8.04 -2.93
C VAL A 156 9.37 -8.11 -4.25
N GLU A 157 10.45 -8.87 -4.33
CA GLU A 157 11.25 -9.06 -5.55
C GLU A 157 10.40 -9.52 -6.75
N ILE A 158 9.39 -10.37 -6.50
CA ILE A 158 8.49 -10.86 -7.56
C ILE A 158 7.66 -9.73 -8.17
N TYR A 159 7.32 -8.73 -7.35
CA TYR A 159 6.46 -7.61 -7.74
C TYR A 159 7.23 -6.39 -8.25
N GLU A 160 8.53 -6.28 -7.98
CA GLU A 160 9.36 -5.14 -8.42
C GLU A 160 9.32 -4.88 -9.92
N LYS A 161 9.15 -5.93 -10.72
CA LYS A 161 9.02 -5.82 -12.18
C LYS A 161 7.70 -5.20 -12.65
N TYR A 162 6.74 -5.02 -11.75
CA TYR A 162 5.42 -4.48 -12.05
C TYR A 162 5.12 -3.21 -11.27
N ILE A 163 5.65 -3.10 -10.04
CA ILE A 163 5.36 -2.02 -9.10
C ILE A 163 6.58 -1.12 -8.99
N ASP A 164 6.40 0.16 -9.31
CA ASP A 164 7.47 1.16 -9.29
C ASP A 164 7.76 1.68 -7.90
N VAL A 165 6.71 1.78 -7.05
CA VAL A 165 6.81 2.32 -5.69
C VAL A 165 5.99 1.51 -4.71
N PHE A 166 6.62 1.09 -3.61
CA PHE A 166 5.95 0.52 -2.45
C PHE A 166 5.80 1.59 -1.37
N GLU A 167 4.55 1.88 -0.98
CA GLU A 167 4.24 2.79 0.11
C GLU A 167 3.82 2.00 1.34
N PHE A 168 4.34 2.37 2.52
CA PHE A 168 4.01 1.68 3.77
C PHE A 168 3.07 2.51 4.62
N HIS A 169 2.01 1.84 5.10
CA HIS A 169 1.16 2.33 6.17
C HIS A 169 1.67 1.76 7.49
N THR A 170 2.06 2.64 8.40
CA THR A 170 2.75 2.24 9.63
C THR A 170 1.91 2.51 10.88
N GLU A 171 0.88 3.37 10.79
CA GLU A 171 0.10 3.80 11.94
C GLU A 171 -0.57 2.62 12.66
N GLY A 172 -0.32 2.52 13.96
CA GLY A 172 -0.95 1.54 14.84
C GLY A 172 -0.40 0.12 14.74
N LEU A 173 0.65 -0.12 13.97
CA LEU A 173 1.27 -1.44 13.90
C LEU A 173 2.28 -1.67 15.03
N PRO A 174 2.27 -2.85 15.68
CA PRO A 174 3.27 -3.20 16.70
C PRO A 174 4.71 -3.09 16.18
N GLN A 175 4.95 -3.43 14.92
CA GLN A 175 6.27 -3.38 14.27
C GLN A 175 6.46 -2.14 13.39
N GLU A 176 5.78 -1.04 13.68
CA GLU A 176 5.87 0.20 12.90
C GLU A 176 7.33 0.61 12.59
N ARG A 177 8.21 0.57 13.59
CA ARG A 177 9.61 0.97 13.43
C ARG A 177 10.45 -0.01 12.61
N ALA A 178 10.12 -1.30 12.64
CA ALA A 178 10.87 -2.33 11.91
C ALA A 178 10.36 -2.54 10.49
N LEU A 179 9.15 -2.09 10.16
CA LEU A 179 8.44 -2.40 8.93
C LEU A 179 9.25 -2.07 7.68
N TYR A 180 9.79 -0.85 7.60
CA TYR A 180 10.65 -0.46 6.49
C TYR A 180 11.82 -1.42 6.30
N ARG A 181 12.51 -1.76 7.39
CA ARG A 181 13.66 -2.67 7.35
C ARG A 181 13.28 -4.07 6.90
N ILE A 182 12.16 -4.61 7.42
CA ILE A 182 11.67 -5.95 7.07
C ILE A 182 11.44 -6.04 5.57
N TYR A 183 10.76 -5.07 4.98
CA TYR A 183 10.48 -5.04 3.54
C TYR A 183 11.72 -4.71 2.69
N ALA A 184 12.58 -3.79 3.14
CA ALA A 184 13.80 -3.44 2.42
C ALA A 184 14.83 -4.58 2.41
N GLU A 185 14.88 -5.38 3.46
CA GLU A 185 15.75 -6.57 3.53
C GLU A 185 15.12 -7.80 2.87
N GLN A 186 13.84 -7.74 2.48
CA GLN A 186 13.09 -8.83 1.85
C GLN A 186 13.13 -10.13 2.68
N LYS A 187 13.15 -9.98 4.00
CA LYS A 187 13.24 -11.12 4.91
C LYS A 187 11.86 -11.63 5.29
N HIS A 188 11.78 -12.96 5.43
CA HIS A 188 10.63 -13.60 6.04
C HIS A 188 10.40 -13.06 7.46
N TRP A 189 9.15 -12.66 7.75
CA TRP A 189 8.74 -12.22 9.08
C TRP A 189 8.21 -13.43 9.88
N PRO A 190 8.85 -13.80 10.99
CA PRO A 190 8.44 -14.99 11.77
C PRO A 190 7.35 -14.69 12.80
N GLY A 191 6.87 -13.44 12.89
CA GLY A 191 5.87 -13.01 13.86
C GLY A 191 4.43 -13.15 13.37
N GLU A 192 3.50 -12.53 14.10
CA GLU A 192 2.10 -12.51 13.75
C GLU A 192 1.84 -11.53 12.58
N MET A 193 0.84 -11.82 11.76
CA MET A 193 0.49 -10.96 10.63
C MET A 193 0.06 -9.56 11.04
N GLY A 194 -0.70 -9.45 12.12
CA GLY A 194 -1.11 -8.15 12.67
C GLY A 194 0.04 -7.26 13.10
N ASP A 195 1.25 -7.81 13.24
CA ASP A 195 2.44 -7.02 13.57
C ASP A 195 2.89 -6.12 12.39
N ILE A 196 2.64 -6.57 11.15
CA ILE A 196 3.18 -5.93 9.94
C ILE A 196 2.12 -5.56 8.89
N ILE A 197 0.85 -5.97 9.07
CA ILE A 197 -0.23 -5.71 8.11
C ILE A 197 -1.37 -5.00 8.80
N THR A 198 -1.80 -3.86 8.24
CA THR A 198 -2.92 -3.08 8.73
C THR A 198 -4.25 -3.58 8.15
N ASN A 199 -5.37 -3.20 8.77
CA ASN A 199 -6.73 -3.48 8.31
C ASN A 199 -7.02 -4.96 8.11
N PHE A 200 -6.55 -5.79 9.04
CA PHE A 200 -6.78 -7.23 9.01
C PHE A 200 -8.23 -7.62 9.39
N GLY A 201 -9.16 -6.67 9.37
CA GLY A 201 -10.54 -6.88 9.76
C GLY A 201 -10.73 -7.05 11.28
N GLU A 202 -11.99 -7.11 11.74
CA GLU A 202 -12.35 -7.27 13.16
C GLU A 202 -12.00 -8.66 13.75
N SER A 203 -11.34 -9.52 12.97
CA SER A 203 -11.01 -10.86 13.46
C SER A 203 -9.67 -10.86 14.18
N ASP A 204 -9.69 -10.46 15.43
CA ASP A 204 -8.59 -10.61 16.40
C ASP A 204 -7.84 -11.95 16.33
N CYS A 205 -8.45 -12.95 15.75
CA CYS A 205 -7.90 -14.30 15.68
C CYS A 205 -6.94 -14.47 14.50
N LEU A 206 -7.15 -13.76 13.38
CA LEU A 206 -6.19 -13.74 12.28
C LEU A 206 -4.91 -13.01 12.70
N ASN A 207 -5.02 -12.03 13.58
CA ASN A 207 -3.88 -11.35 14.19
C ASN A 207 -3.02 -12.26 15.07
N ARG A 208 -3.52 -13.44 15.47
CA ARG A 208 -2.78 -14.43 16.26
C ARG A 208 -2.19 -15.56 15.41
N LEU A 209 -2.47 -15.58 14.11
CA LEU A 209 -1.88 -16.58 13.23
C LEU A 209 -0.45 -16.20 12.90
N VAL A 210 0.44 -17.17 13.03
CA VAL A 210 1.82 -17.00 12.60
C VAL A 210 1.84 -16.80 11.10
N TYR A 211 2.59 -15.83 10.64
CA TYR A 211 2.72 -15.46 9.23
C TYR A 211 3.02 -16.65 8.31
N GLU A 212 3.81 -17.61 8.78
CA GLU A 212 4.16 -18.85 8.06
C GLU A 212 2.95 -19.69 7.66
N ASP A 213 1.92 -19.76 8.51
CA ASP A 213 0.70 -20.52 8.21
C ASP A 213 -0.01 -19.99 6.97
N ILE A 214 0.00 -18.67 6.79
CA ILE A 214 -0.66 -17.99 5.67
C ILE A 214 0.20 -17.97 4.42
N ALA A 215 1.52 -17.84 4.56
CA ALA A 215 2.46 -17.92 3.45
C ALA A 215 2.27 -19.22 2.66
N GLN A 216 2.12 -20.35 3.36
CA GLN A 216 1.88 -21.64 2.72
C GLN A 216 0.57 -21.70 1.92
N ILE A 217 -0.50 -21.06 2.40
CA ILE A 217 -1.78 -20.99 1.69
C ILE A 217 -1.65 -20.14 0.43
N ARG A 218 -0.99 -18.99 0.50
CA ARG A 218 -0.78 -18.11 -0.67
C ARG A 218 0.11 -18.74 -1.73
N ILE A 219 1.20 -19.39 -1.34
CA ILE A 219 2.06 -20.14 -2.28
C ILE A 219 1.26 -21.22 -3.00
N SER A 220 0.38 -21.93 -2.29
CA SER A 220 -0.50 -22.95 -2.86
C SER A 220 -1.55 -22.35 -3.79
N CYS A 221 -2.01 -21.16 -3.50
CA CYS A 221 -3.02 -20.45 -4.29
C CYS A 221 -2.49 -19.96 -5.65
N LYS A 222 -1.18 -19.72 -5.78
CA LYS A 222 -0.54 -19.20 -7.01
C LYS A 222 -1.33 -18.07 -7.67
N GLN A 223 -2.01 -17.26 -6.87
CA GLN A 223 -2.79 -16.11 -7.33
C GLN A 223 -3.86 -16.44 -8.40
N LYS A 224 -4.45 -17.61 -8.35
CA LYS A 224 -5.52 -18.02 -9.27
C LYS A 224 -6.89 -17.42 -8.94
N CYS A 225 -6.96 -16.50 -7.98
CA CYS A 225 -8.18 -15.77 -7.69
C CYS A 225 -8.50 -14.84 -8.84
N GLN A 226 -9.57 -15.16 -9.58
CA GLN A 226 -10.17 -14.22 -10.53
C GLN A 226 -11.00 -13.20 -9.75
N ALA A 227 -10.97 -11.96 -10.21
CA ALA A 227 -11.69 -10.85 -9.62
C ALA A 227 -13.16 -11.20 -9.30
N GLY A 228 -13.57 -10.93 -8.07
CA GLY A 228 -14.98 -11.01 -7.66
C GLY A 228 -15.49 -12.40 -7.26
N HIS A 229 -14.69 -13.44 -7.36
CA HIS A 229 -15.11 -14.77 -6.93
C HIS A 229 -14.27 -15.28 -5.76
N PRO A 230 -14.92 -15.76 -4.67
CA PRO A 230 -14.21 -16.40 -3.58
C PRO A 230 -13.42 -17.59 -4.13
N CYS A 231 -12.14 -17.60 -3.87
CA CYS A 231 -11.26 -18.65 -4.36
C CYS A 231 -11.67 -20.00 -3.77
N ASP A 232 -12.25 -20.84 -4.60
CA ASP A 232 -12.63 -22.21 -4.22
C ASP A 232 -11.46 -23.03 -3.67
N LEU A 233 -10.22 -22.65 -4.05
CA LEU A 233 -9.01 -23.29 -3.55
C LEU A 233 -8.81 -22.99 -2.06
N CYS A 234 -9.01 -21.75 -1.62
CA CYS A 234 -8.91 -21.38 -0.21
C CYS A 234 -10.02 -22.04 0.60
N ARG A 235 -11.24 -22.13 0.06
CA ARG A 235 -12.37 -22.78 0.73
C ARG A 235 -12.24 -24.30 0.83
N LYS A 236 -11.61 -24.93 -0.16
CA LYS A 236 -11.50 -26.39 -0.27
C LYS A 236 -10.15 -26.95 0.16
N SER A 237 -9.15 -26.11 0.41
CA SER A 237 -7.86 -26.62 0.85
C SER A 237 -7.92 -27.17 2.28
N VAL A 238 -7.31 -28.30 2.49
CA VAL A 238 -7.18 -28.91 3.83
C VAL A 238 -6.50 -27.92 4.80
N LYS A 239 -5.51 -27.17 4.28
CA LYS A 239 -4.79 -26.14 5.05
C LYS A 239 -5.69 -24.96 5.45
N PHE A 240 -6.63 -24.55 4.59
CA PHE A 240 -7.61 -23.53 4.94
C PHE A 240 -8.59 -24.03 6.00
N GLY A 241 -9.04 -25.29 5.89
CA GLY A 241 -9.89 -25.92 6.91
C GLY A 241 -9.20 -25.99 8.27
N ASP A 242 -7.90 -26.27 8.32
CA ASP A 242 -7.12 -26.27 9.55
C ASP A 242 -6.93 -24.85 10.11
N LEU A 243 -6.74 -23.86 9.26
CA LEU A 243 -6.66 -22.46 9.65
C LEU A 243 -7.99 -21.99 10.27
N VAL A 244 -9.12 -22.26 9.60
CA VAL A 244 -10.45 -21.92 10.10
C VAL A 244 -10.75 -22.63 11.44
N ARG A 245 -10.28 -23.85 11.61
CA ARG A 245 -10.43 -24.60 12.86
C ARG A 245 -9.65 -23.97 14.00
N ARG A 246 -8.36 -23.65 13.80
CA ARG A 246 -7.52 -22.93 14.78
C ARG A 246 -8.13 -21.57 15.13
N TYR A 247 -8.68 -20.88 14.14
CA TYR A 247 -9.42 -19.64 14.32
C TYR A 247 -10.63 -19.83 15.24
N ALA A 248 -11.45 -20.84 14.98
CA ALA A 248 -12.64 -21.13 15.79
C ALA A 248 -12.28 -21.54 17.23
N GLU A 249 -11.19 -22.28 17.42
CA GLU A 249 -10.66 -22.68 18.72
C GLU A 249 -10.16 -21.46 19.51
N ALA A 250 -9.35 -20.60 18.89
CA ALA A 250 -8.86 -19.36 19.51
C ALA A 250 -9.98 -18.39 19.90
N LYS A 251 -11.07 -18.33 19.10
CA LYS A 251 -12.24 -17.54 19.42
C LYS A 251 -12.98 -18.08 20.64
N LYS A 252 -13.14 -19.40 20.74
CA LYS A 252 -13.77 -20.04 21.91
C LYS A 252 -13.01 -19.81 23.22
N GLU A 253 -11.66 -19.83 23.14
CA GLU A 253 -10.81 -19.53 24.31
C GLU A 253 -10.94 -18.07 24.77
N LYS A 254 -11.18 -17.15 23.83
CA LYS A 254 -11.38 -15.71 24.15
C LYS A 254 -12.76 -15.43 24.77
N ASP A 255 -13.78 -16.17 24.33
CA ASP A 255 -15.14 -16.04 24.85
C ASP A 255 -15.30 -16.68 26.24
N LEU A 256 -14.31 -17.48 26.72
CA LEU A 256 -14.28 -18.16 28.03
C LEU A 256 -13.45 -17.40 29.08
N ASN A 257 -12.73 -16.33 28.73
CA ASN A 257 -11.95 -15.47 29.61
C ASN A 257 -12.51 -14.04 29.63
#